data_630d9d876f7d6af903c1a47914a33bb1
#
_entry.id   630d9d876f7d6af903c1a47914a33bb1
#
_cell.length_a   1.000
_cell.length_b   1.000
_cell.length_c   1.000
_cell.angle_alpha   90.00
_cell.angle_beta   90.00
_cell.angle_gamma   90.00
#
_symmetry.space_group_name_H-M   'P 1'
#
loop_
_entity.id
_entity.type
_entity.pdbx_description
1 polymer ?
#
loop_
_entity_poly.entity_id
_entity_poly.type
_entity_poly.pdbx_seq_one_letter_code
_entity_poly.pdbx_strand_id
1 'polypeptide(L)'
;CIATEWLLEDVNINKEYSIREYFAGVGIQATLLQNMLNVKKHKVSDIDLECFNQLKEDKRWESFKEDGHKAILDNEYFDIKMLDFPHSSIIHLKRGKWSNFLGAFISKPEIVCWTDTSMTYSIKIHGSNYAKELNTNKLDSYSEYFQAMSDWLYNQVGYSLVKVAYRAKNAAYIKAIKGKHTLIEKSFPITKSNLGFKIL
;
A
#
# COMPACT_ATOMS: atom_id res chain seq x y z
N CYS A 1 5.20 -12.34 -0.98
CA CYS A 1 5.42 -11.63 -2.25
C CYS A 1 6.77 -10.92 -2.19
N ILE A 2 7.64 -11.10 -3.20
CA ILE A 2 9.00 -10.51 -3.24
C ILE A 2 8.97 -9.00 -2.98
N ALA A 3 7.97 -8.30 -3.48
CA ALA A 3 7.81 -6.87 -3.24
C ALA A 3 7.55 -6.56 -1.76
N THR A 4 6.68 -7.31 -1.11
CA THR A 4 6.39 -7.13 0.32
C THR A 4 7.61 -7.46 1.17
N GLU A 5 8.33 -8.53 0.85
CA GLU A 5 9.58 -8.88 1.53
C GLU A 5 10.59 -7.73 1.43
N TRP A 6 10.78 -7.19 0.22
CA TRP A 6 11.68 -6.06 0.02
C TRP A 6 11.21 -4.78 0.72
N LEU A 7 9.90 -4.47 0.73
CA LEU A 7 9.38 -3.31 1.44
C LEU A 7 9.66 -3.37 2.94
N LEU A 8 9.69 -4.57 3.52
CA LEU A 8 9.80 -4.79 4.96
C LEU A 8 11.17 -5.36 5.38
N GLU A 9 12.14 -5.50 4.48
CA GLU A 9 13.46 -6.09 4.79
C GLU A 9 14.25 -5.36 5.90
N ASP A 10 13.98 -4.06 6.08
CA ASP A 10 14.60 -3.18 7.06
C ASP A 10 13.79 -3.05 8.37
N VAL A 11 12.70 -3.80 8.49
CA VAL A 11 11.86 -3.82 9.68
C VAL A 11 12.51 -4.70 10.76
N ASN A 12 12.52 -4.22 12.00
CA ASN A 12 13.13 -4.96 13.11
C ASN A 12 12.32 -6.22 13.46
N ILE A 13 12.82 -7.39 13.06
CA ILE A 13 12.15 -8.68 13.29
C ILE A 13 12.03 -9.07 14.78
N ASN A 14 12.78 -8.44 15.67
CA ASN A 14 12.71 -8.69 17.11
C ASN A 14 11.62 -7.86 17.82
N LYS A 15 11.02 -6.90 17.11
CA LYS A 15 9.91 -6.11 17.62
C LYS A 15 8.59 -6.82 17.32
N GLU A 16 7.67 -6.78 18.27
CA GLU A 16 6.29 -7.21 18.05
C GLU A 16 5.49 -6.13 17.32
N TYR A 17 4.71 -6.55 16.32
CA TYR A 17 3.90 -5.65 15.51
C TYR A 17 2.42 -5.97 15.59
N SER A 18 1.60 -4.92 15.63
CA SER A 18 0.19 -4.98 15.26
C SER A 18 0.05 -4.60 13.79
N ILE A 19 -0.68 -5.40 13.02
CA ILE A 19 -0.84 -5.25 11.57
C ILE A 19 -2.32 -5.13 11.22
N ARG A 20 -2.63 -4.17 10.34
CA ARG A 20 -3.94 -4.02 9.72
C ARG A 20 -3.80 -4.13 8.21
N GLU A 21 -4.45 -5.12 7.62
CA GLU A 21 -4.46 -5.34 6.18
C GLU A 21 -5.87 -5.09 5.63
N TYR A 22 -5.95 -4.24 4.62
CA TYR A 22 -7.17 -3.91 3.89
C TYR A 22 -7.08 -4.48 2.49
N PHE A 23 -8.19 -4.97 1.95
CA PHE A 23 -8.27 -5.65 0.66
C PHE A 23 -7.37 -6.92 0.61
N ALA A 24 -7.46 -7.72 1.66
CA ALA A 24 -6.53 -8.82 1.91
C ALA A 24 -6.66 -9.99 0.91
N GLY A 25 -7.70 -9.99 0.05
CA GLY A 25 -7.96 -11.09 -0.86
C GLY A 25 -8.08 -12.41 -0.11
N VAL A 26 -7.38 -13.41 -0.58
CA VAL A 26 -7.38 -14.76 0.05
C VAL A 26 -6.30 -14.94 1.14
N GLY A 27 -5.66 -13.86 1.60
CA GLY A 27 -4.72 -13.88 2.72
C GLY A 27 -3.28 -14.32 2.39
N ILE A 28 -2.88 -14.25 1.12
CA ILE A 28 -1.49 -14.60 0.73
C ILE A 28 -0.50 -13.65 1.40
N GLN A 29 -0.79 -12.34 1.38
CA GLN A 29 0.05 -11.34 2.01
C GLN A 29 0.03 -11.47 3.53
N ALA A 30 -1.14 -11.72 4.13
CA ALA A 30 -1.29 -11.95 5.56
C ALA A 30 -0.43 -13.13 6.04
N THR A 31 -0.45 -14.24 5.29
CA THR A 31 0.41 -15.41 5.57
C THR A 31 1.90 -15.05 5.52
N LEU A 32 2.31 -14.28 4.52
CA LEU A 32 3.70 -13.84 4.40
C LEU A 32 4.12 -12.98 5.60
N LEU A 33 3.29 -12.00 5.98
CA LEU A 33 3.56 -11.12 7.13
C LEU A 33 3.71 -11.90 8.44
N GLN A 34 2.84 -12.91 8.67
CA GLN A 34 2.94 -13.80 9.82
C GLN A 34 4.23 -14.62 9.84
N ASN A 35 4.78 -14.95 8.68
CA ASN A 35 6.02 -15.73 8.58
C ASN A 35 7.28 -14.85 8.70
N MET A 36 7.17 -13.56 8.36
CA MET A 36 8.32 -12.64 8.34
C MET A 36 8.51 -11.86 9.63
N LEU A 37 7.42 -11.56 10.34
CA LEU A 37 7.41 -10.63 11.45
C LEU A 37 6.91 -11.31 12.73
N ASN A 38 7.34 -10.80 13.87
CA ASN A 38 6.74 -11.14 15.14
C ASN A 38 5.42 -10.38 15.31
N VAL A 39 4.29 -11.05 15.09
CA VAL A 39 2.98 -10.43 15.03
C VAL A 39 2.16 -10.72 16.29
N LYS A 40 1.88 -9.67 17.08
CA LYS A 40 1.04 -9.77 18.29
C LYS A 40 -0.46 -9.59 18.01
N LYS A 41 -0.79 -8.89 16.93
CA LYS A 41 -2.17 -8.62 16.51
C LYS A 41 -2.22 -8.45 15.00
N HIS A 42 -3.11 -9.16 14.34
CA HIS A 42 -3.33 -9.02 12.91
C HIS A 42 -4.81 -8.98 12.60
N LYS A 43 -5.26 -7.90 11.99
CA LYS A 43 -6.63 -7.76 11.46
C LYS A 43 -6.57 -7.69 9.95
N VAL A 44 -7.38 -8.51 9.29
CA VAL A 44 -7.49 -8.57 7.83
C VAL A 44 -8.92 -8.32 7.39
N SER A 45 -9.12 -7.68 6.26
CA SER A 45 -10.48 -7.48 5.74
C SER A 45 -10.56 -7.56 4.23
N ASP A 46 -11.69 -8.06 3.77
CA ASP A 46 -12.10 -8.00 2.37
C ASP A 46 -13.62 -7.85 2.27
N ILE A 47 -14.08 -7.21 1.21
CA ILE A 47 -15.52 -7.06 0.93
C ILE A 47 -16.08 -8.27 0.19
N ASP A 48 -15.24 -8.95 -0.59
CA ASP A 48 -15.63 -10.14 -1.31
C ASP A 48 -15.95 -11.29 -0.36
N LEU A 49 -17.08 -11.95 -0.57
CA LEU A 49 -17.57 -12.99 0.34
C LEU A 49 -16.70 -14.24 0.29
N GLU A 50 -16.19 -14.61 -0.87
CA GLU A 50 -15.36 -15.79 -1.05
C GLU A 50 -13.99 -15.57 -0.38
N CYS A 51 -13.37 -14.43 -0.63
CA CYS A 51 -12.14 -14.02 0.04
C CYS A 51 -12.31 -14.00 1.56
N PHE A 52 -13.37 -13.36 2.07
CA PHE A 52 -13.64 -13.33 3.51
C PHE A 52 -13.84 -14.75 4.10
N ASN A 53 -14.55 -15.63 3.38
CA ASN A 53 -14.75 -17.01 3.85
C ASN A 53 -13.45 -17.79 3.97
N GLN A 54 -12.50 -17.56 3.07
CA GLN A 54 -11.15 -18.14 3.16
C GLN A 54 -10.34 -17.51 4.31
N LEU A 55 -10.38 -16.18 4.45
CA LEU A 55 -9.66 -15.47 5.52
C LEU A 55 -10.06 -15.94 6.91
N LYS A 56 -11.36 -16.18 7.16
CA LYS A 56 -11.84 -16.57 8.50
C LYS A 56 -11.47 -17.99 8.95
N GLU A 57 -10.99 -18.82 8.03
CA GLU A 57 -10.55 -20.18 8.34
C GLU A 57 -9.21 -20.18 9.09
N ASP A 58 -8.35 -19.20 8.82
CA ASP A 58 -7.06 -19.07 9.48
C ASP A 58 -7.18 -18.29 10.80
N LYS A 59 -6.75 -18.92 11.89
CA LYS A 59 -6.85 -18.36 13.25
C LYS A 59 -5.67 -17.48 13.66
N ARG A 60 -4.70 -17.28 12.79
CA ARG A 60 -3.56 -16.39 13.05
C ARG A 60 -3.94 -14.91 13.03
N TRP A 61 -5.13 -14.59 12.51
CA TRP A 61 -5.65 -13.22 12.43
C TRP A 61 -7.16 -13.13 12.70
N GLU A 62 -7.63 -11.92 12.97
CA GLU A 62 -9.05 -11.59 13.02
C GLU A 62 -9.51 -11.12 11.62
N SER A 63 -10.52 -11.78 11.05
CA SER A 63 -11.04 -11.46 9.72
C SER A 63 -12.36 -10.69 9.79
N PHE A 64 -12.50 -9.70 8.90
CA PHE A 64 -13.69 -8.84 8.81
C PHE A 64 -14.20 -8.79 7.38
N LYS A 65 -15.54 -8.89 7.20
CA LYS A 65 -16.18 -8.64 5.93
C LYS A 65 -16.59 -7.17 5.88
N GLU A 66 -15.79 -6.34 5.25
CA GLU A 66 -16.03 -4.90 5.18
C GLU A 66 -15.43 -4.25 3.94
N ASP A 67 -15.96 -3.09 3.57
CA ASP A 67 -15.38 -2.25 2.52
C ASP A 67 -14.09 -1.59 3.03
N GLY A 68 -12.94 -1.99 2.50
CA GLY A 68 -11.64 -1.46 2.87
C GLY A 68 -11.53 0.06 2.75
N HIS A 69 -12.26 0.70 1.82
CA HIS A 69 -12.28 2.17 1.69
C HIS A 69 -12.97 2.85 2.87
N LYS A 70 -13.91 2.18 3.52
CA LYS A 70 -14.55 2.67 4.75
C LYS A 70 -13.73 2.30 5.97
N ALA A 71 -13.21 1.07 5.99
CA ALA A 71 -12.41 0.57 7.09
C ALA A 71 -11.10 1.34 7.32
N ILE A 72 -10.51 1.91 6.26
CA ILE A 72 -9.32 2.78 6.35
C ILE A 72 -9.55 3.99 7.28
N LEU A 73 -10.80 4.45 7.44
CA LEU A 73 -11.14 5.57 8.32
C LEU A 73 -11.17 5.19 9.81
N ASP A 74 -10.97 3.91 10.13
CA ASP A 74 -10.85 3.46 11.50
C ASP A 74 -9.61 4.08 12.17
N ASN A 75 -9.83 4.73 13.30
CA ASN A 75 -8.79 5.38 14.09
C ASN A 75 -7.99 4.41 14.97
N GLU A 76 -8.27 3.11 14.90
CA GLU A 76 -7.52 2.12 15.66
C GLU A 76 -6.04 2.14 15.27
N TYR A 77 -5.18 2.16 16.27
CA TYR A 77 -3.73 2.15 16.06
C TYR A 77 -3.24 0.74 15.67
N PHE A 78 -2.43 0.71 14.63
CA PHE A 78 -1.63 -0.44 14.22
C PHE A 78 -0.23 0.05 13.88
N ASP A 79 0.79 -0.73 14.19
CA ASP A 79 2.18 -0.39 13.85
C ASP A 79 2.38 -0.38 12.34
N ILE A 80 1.76 -1.33 11.63
CA ILE A 80 1.84 -1.47 10.18
C ILE A 80 0.43 -1.49 9.58
N LYS A 81 0.18 -0.67 8.56
CA LYS A 81 -1.02 -0.74 7.72
C LYS A 81 -0.65 -1.12 6.30
N MET A 82 -1.31 -2.15 5.78
CA MET A 82 -1.15 -2.68 4.42
C MET A 82 -2.43 -2.45 3.63
N LEU A 83 -2.31 -1.83 2.45
CA LEU A 83 -3.44 -1.52 1.58
C LEU A 83 -3.17 -2.11 0.20
N ASP A 84 -3.72 -3.29 -0.06
CA ASP A 84 -3.64 -3.92 -1.37
C ASP A 84 -4.77 -3.41 -2.28
N PHE A 85 -4.66 -2.16 -2.72
CA PHE A 85 -5.68 -1.54 -3.54
C PHE A 85 -5.89 -2.29 -4.84
N PRO A 86 -7.14 -2.65 -5.15
CA PRO A 86 -7.48 -3.25 -6.45
C PRO A 86 -7.35 -2.25 -7.61
N HIS A 87 -7.12 -0.97 -7.30
CA HIS A 87 -7.06 0.13 -8.26
C HIS A 87 -5.85 1.02 -8.01
N SER A 88 -5.51 1.84 -9.00
CA SER A 88 -4.52 2.90 -8.84
C SER A 88 -4.96 3.90 -7.76
N SER A 89 -4.02 4.33 -6.91
CA SER A 89 -4.23 5.41 -5.92
C SER A 89 -4.79 6.68 -6.57
N ILE A 90 -4.47 6.89 -7.81
CA ILE A 90 -4.97 7.89 -8.74
C ILE A 90 -6.50 7.90 -8.89
N ILE A 91 -7.15 6.75 -8.90
CA ILE A 91 -8.61 6.68 -8.96
C ILE A 91 -9.22 7.30 -7.70
N HIS A 92 -8.52 7.24 -6.59
CA HIS A 92 -8.96 7.86 -5.35
C HIS A 92 -9.02 9.38 -5.44
N LEU A 93 -8.05 10.02 -6.12
CA LEU A 93 -8.10 11.46 -6.41
C LEU A 93 -9.33 11.82 -7.24
N LYS A 94 -9.49 11.19 -8.39
CA LYS A 94 -10.57 11.48 -9.34
C LYS A 94 -11.96 11.28 -8.73
N ARG A 95 -12.09 10.41 -7.74
CA ARG A 95 -13.37 10.13 -7.06
C ARG A 95 -13.53 10.90 -5.75
N GLY A 96 -12.67 11.84 -5.44
CA GLY A 96 -12.70 12.59 -4.18
C GLY A 96 -12.40 11.73 -2.95
N LYS A 97 -11.72 10.60 -3.13
CA LYS A 97 -11.45 9.63 -2.06
C LYS A 97 -10.07 9.77 -1.42
N TRP A 98 -9.34 10.84 -1.69
CA TRP A 98 -8.06 11.10 -1.01
C TRP A 98 -8.19 11.17 0.50
N SER A 99 -9.30 11.71 0.99
CA SER A 99 -9.59 11.72 2.42
C SER A 99 -9.57 10.31 3.02
N ASN A 100 -10.11 9.32 2.28
CA ASN A 100 -10.10 7.94 2.74
C ASN A 100 -8.69 7.35 2.75
N PHE A 101 -7.90 7.59 1.69
CA PHE A 101 -6.49 7.17 1.66
C PHE A 101 -5.70 7.79 2.81
N LEU A 102 -5.85 9.10 3.07
CA LEU A 102 -5.21 9.78 4.19
C LEU A 102 -5.67 9.22 5.55
N GLY A 103 -6.85 8.61 5.62
CA GLY A 103 -7.34 7.91 6.79
C GLY A 103 -6.39 6.83 7.30
N ALA A 104 -5.62 6.18 6.41
CA ALA A 104 -4.62 5.20 6.80
C ALA A 104 -3.53 5.77 7.74
N PHE A 105 -3.30 7.09 7.69
CA PHE A 105 -2.25 7.78 8.44
C PHE A 105 -2.76 8.45 9.73
N ILE A 106 -4.08 8.55 9.94
CA ILE A 106 -4.68 9.28 11.07
C ILE A 106 -4.24 8.71 12.41
N SER A 107 -4.24 7.41 12.57
CA SER A 107 -3.79 6.74 13.80
C SER A 107 -2.27 6.72 14.00
N LYS A 108 -1.52 7.37 13.09
CA LYS A 108 -0.07 7.52 13.11
C LYS A 108 0.69 6.18 13.17
N PRO A 109 0.42 5.22 12.27
CA PRO A 109 1.17 3.98 12.19
C PRO A 109 2.67 4.27 11.97
N GLU A 110 3.54 3.32 12.31
CA GLU A 110 4.97 3.46 11.99
C GLU A 110 5.21 3.32 10.49
N ILE A 111 4.51 2.38 9.86
CA ILE A 111 4.67 2.01 8.45
C ILE A 111 3.31 1.94 7.79
N VAL A 112 3.21 2.53 6.60
CA VAL A 112 2.08 2.32 5.69
C VAL A 112 2.63 1.81 4.36
N CYS A 113 2.14 0.66 3.93
CA CYS A 113 2.47 0.10 2.62
C CYS A 113 1.19 0.00 1.78
N TRP A 114 1.33 0.24 0.48
CA TRP A 114 0.21 0.03 -0.44
C TRP A 114 0.68 -0.42 -1.83
N THR A 115 -0.25 -0.99 -2.57
CA THR A 115 -0.09 -1.27 -4.00
C THR A 115 -0.75 -0.17 -4.82
N ASP A 116 -0.15 0.14 -5.96
CA ASP A 116 -0.70 1.03 -6.97
C ASP A 116 -0.67 0.33 -8.32
N THR A 117 -1.82 0.20 -8.97
CA THR A 117 -1.95 -0.54 -10.22
C THR A 117 -2.25 0.40 -11.39
N SER A 118 -1.97 -0.06 -12.61
CA SER A 118 -2.28 0.70 -13.84
C SER A 118 -1.60 2.08 -13.95
N MET A 119 -0.42 2.23 -13.36
CA MET A 119 0.33 3.48 -13.26
C MET A 119 0.54 4.19 -14.60
N THR A 120 0.95 3.45 -15.65
CA THR A 120 1.21 4.05 -16.97
C THR A 120 -0.01 4.72 -17.56
N TYR A 121 -1.15 4.06 -17.46
CA TYR A 121 -2.42 4.61 -17.93
C TYR A 121 -2.77 5.86 -17.14
N SER A 122 -2.58 5.79 -15.87
CA SER A 122 -2.89 6.86 -14.95
C SER A 122 -2.04 8.11 -15.18
N ILE A 123 -0.72 7.99 -15.28
CA ILE A 123 0.17 9.12 -15.55
C ILE A 123 -0.10 9.69 -16.93
N LYS A 124 -0.25 8.86 -17.95
CA LYS A 124 -0.48 9.31 -19.34
C LYS A 124 -1.81 10.06 -19.52
N ILE A 125 -2.88 9.61 -18.87
CA ILE A 125 -4.22 10.18 -19.07
C ILE A 125 -4.54 11.27 -18.04
N HIS A 126 -4.00 11.14 -16.83
CA HIS A 126 -4.36 12.00 -15.72
C HIS A 126 -3.19 12.84 -15.19
N GLY A 127 -2.00 12.74 -15.77
CA GLY A 127 -0.81 13.42 -15.28
C GLY A 127 -0.99 14.91 -15.00
N SER A 128 -1.71 15.63 -15.88
CA SER A 128 -1.99 17.06 -15.68
C SER A 128 -2.91 17.33 -14.48
N ASN A 129 -3.91 16.49 -14.23
CA ASN A 129 -4.81 16.61 -13.08
C ASN A 129 -4.08 16.29 -11.77
N TYR A 130 -3.13 15.35 -11.83
CA TYR A 130 -2.29 15.03 -10.68
C TYR A 130 -1.30 16.09 -10.33
N ALA A 131 -0.63 16.63 -11.33
CA ALA A 131 0.26 17.74 -11.16
C ALA A 131 -0.40 18.86 -10.36
N LYS A 132 -1.66 19.16 -10.67
CA LYS A 132 -2.46 20.16 -9.96
C LYS A 132 -2.73 19.77 -8.50
N GLU A 133 -3.20 18.55 -8.26
CA GLU A 133 -3.51 18.05 -6.91
C GLU A 133 -2.27 17.89 -6.05
N LEU A 134 -1.16 17.43 -6.64
CA LEU A 134 0.13 17.29 -5.97
C LEU A 134 0.92 18.62 -5.95
N ASN A 135 0.31 19.72 -6.39
CA ASN A 135 0.91 21.05 -6.42
C ASN A 135 2.27 21.09 -7.15
N THR A 136 2.34 20.46 -8.31
CA THR A 136 3.50 20.41 -9.18
C THR A 136 3.14 20.81 -10.61
N ASN A 137 4.13 21.12 -11.46
CA ASN A 137 3.86 21.68 -12.79
C ASN A 137 3.42 20.62 -13.80
N LYS A 138 4.09 19.50 -13.85
CA LYS A 138 3.82 18.40 -14.77
C LYS A 138 4.46 17.11 -14.28
N LEU A 139 3.84 15.99 -14.59
CA LEU A 139 4.33 14.65 -14.26
C LEU A 139 4.55 13.86 -15.55
N ASP A 140 5.80 13.79 -15.98
CA ASP A 140 6.19 13.09 -17.21
C ASP A 140 6.81 11.72 -16.96
N SER A 141 7.17 11.43 -15.71
CA SER A 141 7.81 10.18 -15.32
C SER A 141 7.27 9.62 -14.01
N TYR A 142 7.53 8.34 -13.77
CA TYR A 142 7.21 7.71 -12.47
C TYR A 142 8.00 8.32 -11.33
N SER A 143 9.26 8.67 -11.57
CA SER A 143 10.12 9.28 -10.55
C SER A 143 9.55 10.62 -10.08
N GLU A 144 9.15 11.48 -11.03
CA GLU A 144 8.49 12.76 -10.69
C GLU A 144 7.18 12.57 -9.95
N TYR A 145 6.39 11.58 -10.37
CA TYR A 145 5.13 11.25 -9.70
C TYR A 145 5.36 10.81 -8.25
N PHE A 146 6.26 9.89 -8.00
CA PHE A 146 6.53 9.41 -6.64
C PHE A 146 7.18 10.47 -5.78
N GLN A 147 8.06 11.30 -6.34
CA GLN A 147 8.63 12.42 -5.59
C GLN A 147 7.55 13.44 -5.20
N ALA A 148 6.69 13.83 -6.14
CA ALA A 148 5.59 14.75 -5.87
C ALA A 148 4.60 14.16 -4.85
N MET A 149 4.30 12.87 -4.94
CA MET A 149 3.46 12.18 -3.96
C MET A 149 4.10 12.17 -2.57
N SER A 150 5.41 11.92 -2.49
CA SER A 150 6.15 11.94 -1.24
C SER A 150 6.09 13.31 -0.56
N ASP A 151 6.36 14.36 -1.32
CA ASP A 151 6.34 15.74 -0.83
C ASP A 151 4.92 16.16 -0.40
N TRP A 152 3.92 15.80 -1.21
CA TRP A 152 2.53 16.05 -0.88
C TRP A 152 2.11 15.32 0.40
N LEU A 153 2.42 14.03 0.52
CA LEU A 153 2.07 13.21 1.68
C LEU A 153 2.75 13.75 2.95
N TYR A 154 4.01 14.19 2.83
CA TYR A 154 4.71 14.81 3.95
C TYR A 154 4.00 16.08 4.43
N ASN A 155 3.58 16.94 3.51
CA ASN A 155 2.88 18.17 3.82
C ASN A 155 1.47 17.93 4.40
N GLN A 156 0.78 16.84 4.00
CA GLN A 156 -0.57 16.54 4.48
C GLN A 156 -0.58 15.85 5.85
N VAL A 157 0.29 14.84 6.03
CA VAL A 157 0.21 13.94 7.20
C VAL A 157 1.56 13.69 7.88
N GLY A 158 2.65 14.26 7.38
CA GLY A 158 3.99 14.12 7.95
C GLY A 158 4.68 12.80 7.64
N TYR A 159 4.31 12.13 6.54
CA TYR A 159 4.93 10.90 6.05
C TYR A 159 5.60 11.13 4.70
N SER A 160 6.70 10.43 4.45
CA SER A 160 7.36 10.41 3.15
C SER A 160 7.45 9.00 2.62
N LEU A 161 7.46 8.87 1.30
CA LEU A 161 7.79 7.61 0.64
C LEU A 161 9.27 7.31 0.88
N VAL A 162 9.57 6.09 1.29
CA VAL A 162 10.96 5.64 1.53
C VAL A 162 11.39 4.54 0.58
N LYS A 163 10.44 3.71 0.14
CA LYS A 163 10.68 2.66 -0.86
C LYS A 163 9.56 2.64 -1.88
N VAL A 164 9.95 2.60 -3.14
CA VAL A 164 9.03 2.34 -4.25
C VAL A 164 9.66 1.29 -5.14
N ALA A 165 8.95 0.19 -5.33
CA ALA A 165 9.29 -0.80 -6.32
C ALA A 165 8.20 -0.83 -7.37
N TYR A 166 8.52 -0.66 -8.64
CA TYR A 166 7.53 -0.74 -9.68
C TYR A 166 7.86 -1.83 -10.71
N ARG A 167 6.82 -2.48 -11.13
CA ARG A 167 6.84 -3.44 -12.21
C ARG A 167 6.47 -2.68 -13.48
N ALA A 168 7.35 -2.71 -14.48
CA ALA A 168 7.16 -1.95 -15.71
C ALA A 168 5.70 -1.94 -16.18
N LYS A 169 5.10 -0.76 -16.20
CA LYS A 169 3.76 -0.41 -16.70
C LYS A 169 2.53 -0.82 -15.87
N ASN A 170 2.62 -1.68 -14.85
CA ASN A 170 1.41 -2.28 -14.28
C ASN A 170 1.17 -2.06 -12.80
N ALA A 171 2.19 -2.03 -11.97
CA ALA A 171 2.01 -1.89 -10.54
C ALA A 171 3.22 -1.27 -9.85
N ALA A 172 2.98 -0.53 -8.80
CA ALA A 172 3.98 -0.09 -7.85
C ALA A 172 3.66 -0.64 -6.46
N TYR A 173 4.70 -0.91 -5.69
CA TYR A 173 4.64 -1.29 -4.30
C TYR A 173 5.35 -0.22 -3.50
N ILE A 174 4.67 0.38 -2.56
CA ILE A 174 5.09 1.62 -1.96
C ILE A 174 5.11 1.47 -0.44
N LYS A 175 6.16 2.00 0.19
CA LYS A 175 6.29 2.12 1.64
C LYS A 175 6.48 3.57 2.03
N ALA A 176 5.69 4.03 2.98
CA ALA A 176 5.84 5.32 3.62
C ALA A 176 6.10 5.16 5.11
N ILE A 177 6.94 6.04 5.67
CA ILE A 177 7.20 6.16 7.10
C ILE A 177 7.09 7.62 7.54
N LYS A 178 6.90 7.81 8.84
CA LYS A 178 6.78 9.15 9.42
C LYS A 178 8.10 9.92 9.30
N GLY A 179 8.00 11.20 8.96
CA GLY A 179 9.14 12.11 8.84
C GLY A 179 9.48 12.41 7.37
N LYS A 180 10.52 13.25 7.19
CA LYS A 180 11.05 13.61 5.88
C LYS A 180 12.22 12.68 5.53
N HIS A 181 12.09 11.94 4.46
CA HIS A 181 13.05 10.93 4.04
C HIS A 181 13.39 11.07 2.55
N THR A 182 14.49 10.47 2.16
CA THR A 182 14.85 10.33 0.74
C THR A 182 14.18 9.10 0.16
N LEU A 183 13.53 9.28 -0.98
CA LEU A 183 12.88 8.20 -1.72
C LEU A 183 13.93 7.23 -2.31
N ILE A 184 13.74 5.94 -2.08
CA ILE A 184 14.47 4.86 -2.72
C ILE A 184 13.55 4.18 -3.73
N GLU A 185 13.77 4.47 -5.02
CA GLU A 185 13.00 3.90 -6.12
C GLU A 185 13.72 2.69 -6.73
N LYS A 186 12.98 1.63 -7.01
CA LYS A 186 13.50 0.42 -7.64
C LYS A 186 12.52 -0.14 -8.66
N SER A 187 13.03 -0.45 -9.84
CA SER A 187 12.29 -1.20 -10.84
C SER A 187 12.53 -2.70 -10.68
N PHE A 188 11.46 -3.47 -10.67
CA PHE A 188 11.54 -4.94 -10.69
C PHE A 188 11.59 -5.43 -12.14
N PRO A 189 12.62 -6.17 -12.54
CA PRO A 189 12.59 -6.85 -13.82
C PRO A 189 11.48 -7.91 -13.79
N ILE A 190 10.70 -7.97 -14.85
CA ILE A 190 9.72 -9.05 -15.05
C ILE A 190 10.51 -10.28 -15.52
N THR A 191 10.87 -11.14 -14.60
CA THR A 191 11.43 -12.47 -14.93
C THR A 191 10.32 -13.51 -14.97
N LYS A 192 10.55 -14.63 -15.70
CA LYS A 192 9.59 -15.76 -15.70
C LYS A 192 9.30 -16.30 -14.30
N SER A 193 10.26 -16.26 -13.39
CA SER A 193 10.11 -16.64 -11.99
C SER A 193 9.23 -15.66 -11.19
N ASN A 194 9.17 -14.38 -11.61
CA ASN A 194 8.30 -13.37 -11.02
C ASN A 194 6.88 -13.43 -11.61
N LEU A 195 6.68 -14.22 -12.67
CA LEU A 195 5.36 -14.56 -13.24
C LEU A 195 4.57 -15.57 -12.38
N GLY A 196 5.15 -16.10 -11.31
CA GLY A 196 4.39 -16.78 -10.25
C GLY A 196 3.30 -15.92 -9.61
N PHE A 197 3.25 -14.64 -9.97
CA PHE A 197 2.10 -13.75 -9.78
C PHE A 197 0.99 -13.92 -10.80
N LYS A 198 1.21 -14.72 -11.83
CA LYS A 198 0.11 -15.23 -12.56
C LYS A 198 -0.53 -16.24 -11.65
N ILE A 199 -1.72 -15.93 -11.29
CA ILE A 199 -2.66 -16.92 -10.93
C ILE A 199 -2.64 -17.29 -9.48
N LEU A 200 -3.51 -16.68 -8.88
CA LEU A 200 -4.60 -17.62 -8.52
C LEU A 200 -5.88 -16.92 -8.86
#